data_f9e2e5a15e757fddf2d9bf41a4e89971
#
_entry.id   f9e2e5a15e757fddf2d9bf41a4e89971
#
_cell.length_a   1.000
_cell.length_b   1.000
_cell.length_c   1.000
_cell.angle_alpha   90.00
_cell.angle_beta   90.00
_cell.angle_gamma   90.00
#
_symmetry.space_group_name_H-M   'P 1'
#
loop_
_entity.id
_entity.type
_entity.pdbx_description
1 polymer ?
#
loop_
_entity_poly.entity_id
_entity_poly.type
_entity_poly.pdbx_seq_one_letter_code
_entity_poly.pdbx_strand_id
1 'polypeptide(L)'
;LQGPDWAVTDLDLSLRNLTLSKGDWQSQEGRLSMNASELIYGSLHLFDPILNAEFSPQGVALRQFTSRWEGGMVRTSGNWLRDGKALVLADVAIAGLEYTLPQNWKTLWMAPLPEWLNSVTLQKFGLSRNLVIDIDPAFPWQITSLDGYGANLQLVKDRQWGVWGGSATLNGAAATFNRVDVRRPSLALNANAATVNISDLSAFTEKGILEATATVSQLPQRQTTVSLNGRGVPLNILQQWGWPALPIAGDGNVQLTASGSVQASAPLKPTVNGKLSAVNMDKQQVQQTMTGGVVSTPVDRK
;
A
#
# COMPACT_ATOMS: atom_id res chain seq x y z
N LEU A 1 -11.03 -28.98 13.50
CA LEU A 1 -10.89 -28.20 14.73
C LEU A 1 -11.54 -26.84 14.56
N GLN A 2 -12.21 -26.34 15.59
CA GLN A 2 -12.84 -25.04 15.54
C GLN A 2 -12.89 -24.37 16.92
N GLY A 3 -12.91 -23.05 16.94
CA GLY A 3 -13.11 -22.18 18.09
C GLY A 3 -14.06 -21.04 17.76
N PRO A 4 -14.24 -20.05 18.66
CA PRO A 4 -15.18 -18.95 18.43
C PRO A 4 -14.92 -18.17 17.14
N ASP A 5 -13.64 -17.89 16.83
CA ASP A 5 -13.23 -17.05 15.71
C ASP A 5 -12.28 -17.75 14.73
N TRP A 6 -12.12 -19.07 14.85
CA TRP A 6 -11.22 -19.83 13.99
C TRP A 6 -11.74 -21.24 13.70
N ALA A 7 -11.37 -21.76 12.55
CA ALA A 7 -11.61 -23.14 12.15
C ALA A 7 -10.46 -23.66 11.28
N VAL A 8 -10.15 -24.95 11.44
CA VAL A 8 -9.17 -25.65 10.60
C VAL A 8 -9.76 -26.99 10.17
N THR A 9 -9.74 -27.25 8.87
CA THR A 9 -10.29 -28.46 8.26
C THR A 9 -9.15 -29.33 7.73
N ASP A 10 -9.25 -30.64 7.91
CA ASP A 10 -8.27 -31.65 7.45
C ASP A 10 -6.83 -31.33 7.84
N LEU A 11 -6.65 -31.01 9.14
CA LEU A 11 -5.35 -30.64 9.68
C LEU A 11 -4.43 -31.86 9.82
N ASP A 12 -3.28 -31.76 9.18
CA ASP A 12 -2.11 -32.59 9.44
C ASP A 12 -1.03 -31.75 10.13
N LEU A 13 -0.69 -32.10 11.36
CA LEU A 13 0.22 -31.36 12.22
C LEU A 13 1.29 -32.28 12.79
N SER A 14 2.55 -31.93 12.56
CA SER A 14 3.70 -32.59 13.14
C SER A 14 4.51 -31.60 13.97
N LEU A 15 4.74 -31.95 15.23
CA LEU A 15 5.58 -31.20 16.15
C LEU A 15 6.73 -32.10 16.62
N ARG A 16 7.96 -31.62 16.54
CA ARG A 16 9.16 -32.33 16.95
C ARG A 16 10.03 -31.44 17.85
N ASN A 17 10.51 -32.00 18.95
CA ASN A 17 11.44 -31.32 19.87
C ASN A 17 10.95 -29.92 20.32
N LEU A 18 9.65 -29.71 20.35
CA LEU A 18 9.03 -28.46 20.77
C LEU A 18 8.59 -28.60 22.24
N THR A 19 9.26 -27.88 23.11
CA THR A 19 8.94 -27.79 24.55
C THR A 19 8.33 -26.42 24.82
N LEU A 20 7.13 -26.40 25.38
CA LEU A 20 6.43 -25.18 25.78
C LEU A 20 6.42 -25.07 27.31
N SER A 21 6.71 -23.90 27.83
CA SER A 21 6.64 -23.60 29.25
C SER A 21 6.11 -22.17 29.45
N LYS A 22 5.09 -22.02 30.28
CA LYS A 22 4.47 -20.72 30.61
C LYS A 22 4.07 -19.89 29.37
N GLY A 23 3.59 -20.58 28.31
CA GLY A 23 3.16 -19.92 27.08
C GLY A 23 4.28 -19.54 26.14
N ASP A 24 5.51 -19.95 26.40
CA ASP A 24 6.67 -19.73 25.56
C ASP A 24 7.39 -21.04 25.20
N TRP A 25 8.19 -21.05 24.14
CA TRP A 25 8.98 -22.23 23.77
C TRP A 25 10.38 -22.18 24.41
N GLN A 26 10.85 -23.37 24.82
CA GLN A 26 12.16 -23.57 25.43
C GLN A 26 13.08 -24.41 24.55
N SER A 27 12.67 -24.64 23.30
CA SER A 27 13.35 -25.57 22.41
C SER A 27 14.63 -24.97 21.85
N GLN A 28 15.69 -25.79 21.78
CA GLN A 28 16.92 -25.44 21.05
C GLN A 28 16.72 -25.64 19.53
N GLU A 29 16.02 -26.70 19.14
CA GLU A 29 15.76 -27.11 17.76
C GLU A 29 14.36 -27.70 17.62
N GLY A 30 13.34 -26.90 17.87
CA GLY A 30 11.95 -27.32 17.67
C GLY A 30 11.54 -27.24 16.21
N ARG A 31 10.67 -28.13 15.75
CA ARG A 31 10.14 -28.13 14.38
C ARG A 31 8.63 -28.24 14.38
N LEU A 32 8.01 -27.48 13.51
CA LEU A 32 6.58 -27.53 13.23
C LEU A 32 6.37 -27.71 11.73
N SER A 33 5.55 -28.67 11.37
CA SER A 33 5.07 -28.87 10.02
C SER A 33 3.55 -28.96 10.06
N MET A 34 2.88 -28.16 9.26
CA MET A 34 1.41 -28.08 9.21
C MET A 34 0.95 -28.02 7.78
N ASN A 35 -0.08 -28.78 7.46
CA ASN A 35 -0.92 -28.54 6.29
C ASN A 35 -2.39 -28.73 6.68
N ALA A 36 -3.26 -28.09 5.92
CA ALA A 36 -4.70 -28.22 6.09
C ALA A 36 -5.39 -27.98 4.73
N SER A 37 -6.65 -28.38 4.61
CA SER A 37 -7.43 -28.00 3.41
C SER A 37 -7.95 -26.58 3.54
N GLU A 38 -8.24 -26.13 4.76
CA GLU A 38 -8.81 -24.81 4.99
C GLU A 38 -8.44 -24.30 6.39
N LEU A 39 -8.13 -23.00 6.47
CA LEU A 39 -7.92 -22.29 7.72
C LEU A 39 -8.68 -20.99 7.69
N ILE A 40 -9.54 -20.79 8.68
CA ILE A 40 -10.29 -19.56 8.90
C ILE A 40 -9.83 -18.95 10.22
N TYR A 41 -9.52 -17.66 10.21
CA TYR A 41 -9.24 -16.88 11.42
C TYR A 41 -9.82 -15.47 11.27
N GLY A 42 -10.91 -15.19 11.95
CA GLY A 42 -11.66 -13.96 11.72
C GLY A 42 -12.12 -13.82 10.28
N SER A 43 -11.72 -12.76 9.62
CA SER A 43 -11.97 -12.52 8.19
C SER A 43 -10.93 -13.15 7.25
N LEU A 44 -9.84 -13.70 7.78
CA LEU A 44 -8.82 -14.37 6.99
C LEU A 44 -9.28 -15.78 6.63
N HIS A 45 -9.33 -16.11 5.36
CA HIS A 45 -9.72 -17.41 4.85
C HIS A 45 -8.65 -17.94 3.88
N LEU A 46 -7.92 -18.97 4.33
CA LEU A 46 -6.83 -19.59 3.60
C LEU A 46 -7.23 -21.00 3.14
N PHE A 47 -6.88 -21.35 1.92
CA PHE A 47 -7.05 -22.69 1.35
C PHE A 47 -5.69 -23.34 1.12
N ASP A 48 -5.62 -24.62 1.43
CA ASP A 48 -4.42 -25.45 1.30
C ASP A 48 -3.16 -24.80 1.92
N PRO A 49 -3.25 -24.25 3.15
CA PRO A 49 -2.07 -23.68 3.79
C PRO A 49 -1.05 -24.75 4.12
N ILE A 50 0.21 -24.47 3.80
CA ILE A 50 1.37 -25.29 4.15
C ILE A 50 2.34 -24.40 4.93
N LEU A 51 2.71 -24.84 6.12
CA LEU A 51 3.62 -24.13 7.01
C LEU A 51 4.70 -25.06 7.52
N ASN A 52 5.96 -24.68 7.34
CA ASN A 52 7.13 -25.32 7.96
C ASN A 52 7.93 -24.28 8.72
N ALA A 53 8.12 -24.49 10.01
CA ALA A 53 8.83 -23.59 10.88
C ALA A 53 9.81 -24.33 11.81
N GLU A 54 10.89 -23.66 12.15
CA GLU A 54 11.88 -24.12 13.12
C GLU A 54 11.98 -23.11 14.25
N PHE A 55 11.98 -23.63 15.48
CA PHE A 55 12.02 -22.83 16.70
C PHE A 55 13.39 -22.96 17.35
N SER A 56 13.95 -21.85 17.76
CA SER A 56 15.20 -21.78 18.50
C SER A 56 15.09 -20.71 19.59
N PRO A 57 16.06 -20.60 20.51
CA PRO A 57 16.08 -19.50 21.49
C PRO A 57 16.11 -18.11 20.84
N GLN A 58 16.64 -17.99 19.62
CA GLN A 58 16.75 -16.72 18.89
C GLN A 58 15.44 -16.30 18.18
N GLY A 59 14.53 -17.24 17.94
CA GLY A 59 13.28 -16.93 17.28
C GLY A 59 12.68 -18.10 16.50
N VAL A 60 11.98 -17.77 15.42
CA VAL A 60 11.32 -18.74 14.55
C VAL A 60 11.80 -18.55 13.12
N ALA A 61 12.34 -19.59 12.52
CA ALA A 61 12.64 -19.63 11.10
C ALA A 61 11.44 -20.19 10.34
N LEU A 62 10.78 -19.35 9.56
CA LEU A 62 9.72 -19.74 8.65
C LEU A 62 10.37 -20.26 7.36
N ARG A 63 10.48 -21.59 7.24
CA ARG A 63 11.12 -22.23 6.09
C ARG A 63 10.25 -22.19 4.86
N GLN A 64 8.95 -22.30 5.05
CA GLN A 64 7.96 -22.29 4.00
C GLN A 64 6.61 -21.87 4.56
N PHE A 65 5.96 -20.96 3.89
CA PHE A 65 4.53 -20.72 3.97
C PHE A 65 3.99 -20.56 2.56
N THR A 66 2.99 -21.38 2.20
CA THR A 66 2.24 -21.26 0.96
C THR A 66 0.77 -21.42 1.25
N SER A 67 -0.07 -20.68 0.57
CA SER A 67 -1.52 -20.81 0.68
C SER A 67 -2.21 -20.21 -0.55
N ARG A 68 -3.40 -20.70 -0.85
CA ARG A 68 -4.33 -19.99 -1.71
C ARG A 68 -5.12 -19.00 -0.84
N TRP A 69 -5.26 -17.79 -1.32
CA TRP A 69 -5.98 -16.71 -0.67
C TRP A 69 -6.61 -15.80 -1.71
N GLU A 70 -7.90 -15.43 -1.50
CA GLU A 70 -8.63 -14.50 -2.38
C GLU A 70 -8.46 -14.80 -3.89
N GLY A 71 -8.61 -16.07 -4.26
CA GLY A 71 -8.48 -16.52 -5.65
C GLY A 71 -7.05 -16.68 -6.17
N GLY A 72 -6.04 -16.23 -5.43
CA GLY A 72 -4.63 -16.27 -5.81
C GLY A 72 -3.78 -17.14 -4.91
N MET A 73 -2.47 -16.95 -5.02
CA MET A 73 -1.44 -17.68 -4.29
C MET A 73 -0.56 -16.73 -3.51
N VAL A 74 -0.22 -17.13 -2.29
CA VAL A 74 0.75 -16.44 -1.44
C VAL A 74 1.85 -17.43 -1.07
N ARG A 75 3.11 -17.00 -1.20
CA ARG A 75 4.29 -17.75 -0.78
C ARG A 75 5.26 -16.84 -0.08
N THR A 76 5.78 -17.29 1.05
CA THR A 76 6.81 -16.55 1.78
C THR A 76 7.70 -17.46 2.61
N SER A 77 8.87 -16.96 2.95
CA SER A 77 9.81 -17.51 3.92
C SER A 77 10.54 -16.39 4.63
N GLY A 78 11.13 -16.68 5.77
CA GLY A 78 11.86 -15.67 6.52
C GLY A 78 12.09 -16.05 7.98
N ASN A 79 12.29 -15.07 8.83
CA ASN A 79 12.55 -15.26 10.24
C ASN A 79 11.82 -14.23 11.10
N TRP A 80 11.26 -14.68 12.20
CA TRP A 80 10.91 -13.81 13.29
C TRP A 80 12.03 -13.88 14.35
N LEU A 81 12.63 -12.74 14.64
CA LEU A 81 13.72 -12.62 15.61
C LEU A 81 13.15 -12.21 16.97
N ARG A 82 13.43 -12.97 18.01
CA ARG A 82 12.98 -12.69 19.37
C ARG A 82 13.57 -11.37 19.87
N ASP A 83 14.86 -11.15 19.65
CA ASP A 83 15.50 -9.87 19.88
C ASP A 83 14.99 -8.83 18.88
N GLY A 84 14.46 -7.71 19.38
CA GLY A 84 13.83 -6.69 18.57
C GLY A 84 12.43 -7.01 18.04
N LYS A 85 11.92 -8.25 18.24
CA LYS A 85 10.58 -8.67 17.76
C LYS A 85 10.36 -8.35 16.29
N ALA A 86 11.35 -8.69 15.49
CA ALA A 86 11.44 -8.32 14.08
C ALA A 86 11.08 -9.49 13.18
N LEU A 87 10.13 -9.28 12.27
CA LEU A 87 9.82 -10.21 11.20
C LEU A 87 10.56 -9.78 9.94
N VAL A 88 11.48 -10.61 9.49
CA VAL A 88 12.24 -10.40 8.26
C VAL A 88 11.87 -11.48 7.26
N LEU A 89 11.08 -11.14 6.27
CA LEU A 89 10.67 -12.04 5.19
C LEU A 89 11.69 -11.97 4.06
N ALA A 90 12.37 -13.09 3.81
CA ALA A 90 13.43 -13.15 2.80
C ALA A 90 12.86 -13.07 1.38
N ASP A 91 11.70 -13.68 1.18
CA ASP A 91 10.99 -13.69 -0.10
C ASP A 91 9.49 -13.70 0.13
N VAL A 92 8.77 -12.84 -0.59
CA VAL A 92 7.31 -12.80 -0.60
C VAL A 92 6.86 -12.79 -2.06
N ALA A 93 6.02 -13.73 -2.43
CA ALA A 93 5.43 -13.80 -3.76
C ALA A 93 3.90 -13.89 -3.64
N ILE A 94 3.20 -12.99 -4.31
CA ILE A 94 1.74 -12.92 -4.32
C ILE A 94 1.28 -12.83 -5.77
N ALA A 95 0.43 -13.75 -6.20
CA ALA A 95 -0.02 -13.84 -7.58
C ALA A 95 -1.52 -14.13 -7.69
N GLY A 96 -2.19 -13.44 -8.60
CA GLY A 96 -3.56 -13.73 -8.99
C GLY A 96 -4.62 -13.42 -7.95
N LEU A 97 -4.35 -12.55 -6.97
CA LEU A 97 -5.36 -12.14 -5.99
C LEU A 97 -6.50 -11.36 -6.67
N GLU A 98 -7.71 -11.56 -6.15
CA GLU A 98 -8.87 -10.71 -6.39
C GLU A 98 -9.33 -10.18 -5.03
N TYR A 99 -8.70 -9.11 -4.57
CA TYR A 99 -8.84 -8.64 -3.20
C TYR A 99 -9.61 -7.32 -3.12
N THR A 100 -10.72 -7.36 -2.40
CA THR A 100 -11.46 -6.16 -2.00
C THR A 100 -11.04 -5.76 -0.60
N LEU A 101 -10.54 -4.54 -0.45
CA LEU A 101 -10.13 -4.01 0.85
C LEU A 101 -11.33 -3.95 1.81
N PRO A 102 -11.15 -4.29 3.09
CA PRO A 102 -12.18 -4.08 4.11
C PRO A 102 -12.56 -2.60 4.19
N GLN A 103 -13.84 -2.29 4.50
CA GLN A 103 -14.29 -0.90 4.61
C GLN A 103 -13.51 -0.08 5.63
N ASN A 104 -13.00 -0.72 6.67
CA ASN A 104 -12.22 -0.09 7.74
C ASN A 104 -10.70 -0.22 7.55
N TRP A 105 -10.21 -0.52 6.34
CA TRP A 105 -8.80 -0.77 6.10
C TRP A 105 -7.90 0.41 6.52
N LYS A 106 -8.36 1.65 6.38
CA LYS A 106 -7.62 2.84 6.82
C LYS A 106 -7.42 2.86 8.33
N THR A 107 -8.44 2.49 9.10
CA THR A 107 -8.36 2.37 10.57
C THR A 107 -7.39 1.24 10.95
N LEU A 108 -7.46 0.10 10.29
CA LEU A 108 -6.56 -1.03 10.53
C LEU A 108 -5.11 -0.67 10.20
N TRP A 109 -4.88 0.04 9.12
CA TRP A 109 -3.56 0.53 8.74
C TRP A 109 -2.94 1.49 9.77
N MET A 110 -3.76 2.27 10.45
CA MET A 110 -3.30 3.23 11.46
C MET A 110 -3.18 2.64 12.86
N ALA A 111 -3.77 1.48 13.10
CA ALA A 111 -3.70 0.80 14.39
C ALA A 111 -2.29 0.24 14.65
N PRO A 112 -1.79 0.32 15.89
CA PRO A 112 -0.52 -0.30 16.23
C PRO A 112 -0.62 -1.82 16.15
N LEU A 113 0.46 -2.46 15.70
CA LEU A 113 0.56 -3.91 15.67
C LEU A 113 0.73 -4.49 17.09
N PRO A 114 0.50 -5.81 17.26
CA PRO A 114 0.72 -6.47 18.56
C PRO A 114 2.14 -6.29 19.09
N GLU A 115 2.31 -6.37 20.40
CA GLU A 115 3.61 -6.16 21.06
C GLU A 115 4.72 -7.15 20.64
N TRP A 116 4.34 -8.30 20.12
CA TRP A 116 5.28 -9.31 19.63
C TRP A 116 5.80 -9.01 18.22
N LEU A 117 5.29 -7.97 17.55
CA LEU A 117 5.65 -7.62 16.20
C LEU A 117 6.00 -6.12 16.12
N ASN A 118 7.28 -5.81 16.33
CA ASN A 118 7.80 -4.45 16.35
C ASN A 118 8.17 -3.93 14.97
N SER A 119 8.68 -4.78 14.11
CA SER A 119 9.07 -4.42 12.74
C SER A 119 8.79 -5.54 11.74
N VAL A 120 8.53 -5.16 10.49
CA VAL A 120 8.37 -6.09 9.36
C VAL A 120 9.17 -5.54 8.18
N THR A 121 10.08 -6.37 7.66
CA THR A 121 10.87 -6.05 6.48
C THR A 121 10.73 -7.16 5.45
N LEU A 122 10.44 -6.79 4.21
CA LEU A 122 10.45 -7.67 3.06
C LEU A 122 11.79 -7.49 2.34
N GLN A 123 12.68 -8.46 2.42
CA GLN A 123 13.99 -8.37 1.73
C GLN A 123 13.81 -8.41 0.22
N LYS A 124 12.89 -9.25 -0.24
CA LYS A 124 12.49 -9.36 -1.64
C LYS A 124 11.00 -9.62 -1.71
N PHE A 125 10.29 -8.90 -2.56
CA PHE A 125 8.90 -9.23 -2.87
C PHE A 125 8.60 -9.15 -4.36
N GLY A 126 7.62 -9.92 -4.79
CA GLY A 126 7.08 -9.90 -6.12
C GLY A 126 5.56 -10.03 -6.11
N LEU A 127 4.91 -9.22 -6.92
CA LEU A 127 3.47 -9.23 -7.17
C LEU A 127 3.24 -9.57 -8.64
N SER A 128 2.24 -10.40 -8.94
CA SER A 128 1.90 -10.77 -10.32
C SER A 128 0.40 -10.88 -10.50
N ARG A 129 -0.14 -10.13 -11.43
CA ARG A 129 -1.54 -10.19 -11.89
C ARG A 129 -2.59 -10.15 -10.78
N ASN A 130 -2.46 -9.18 -9.87
CA ASN A 130 -3.40 -9.00 -8.80
C ASN A 130 -4.46 -7.96 -9.15
N LEU A 131 -5.68 -8.16 -8.70
CA LEU A 131 -6.77 -7.20 -8.70
C LEU A 131 -6.97 -6.69 -7.27
N VAL A 132 -6.89 -5.40 -7.07
CA VAL A 132 -7.15 -4.76 -5.77
C VAL A 132 -8.25 -3.72 -5.94
N ILE A 133 -9.22 -3.76 -5.04
CA ILE A 133 -10.43 -2.93 -5.10
C ILE A 133 -10.65 -2.26 -3.76
N ASP A 134 -10.92 -0.96 -3.77
CA ASP A 134 -11.48 -0.19 -2.66
C ASP A 134 -12.87 0.32 -3.04
N ILE A 135 -13.87 -0.04 -2.26
CA ILE A 135 -15.27 0.30 -2.48
C ILE A 135 -15.72 1.54 -1.68
N ASP A 136 -14.80 2.29 -1.07
CA ASP A 136 -15.15 3.52 -0.34
C ASP A 136 -15.90 4.48 -1.26
N PRO A 137 -17.18 4.82 -0.96
CA PRO A 137 -17.98 5.69 -1.84
C PRO A 137 -17.38 7.09 -2.03
N ALA A 138 -16.59 7.56 -1.06
CA ALA A 138 -15.96 8.87 -1.13
C ALA A 138 -14.84 8.93 -2.17
N PHE A 139 -14.09 7.84 -2.34
CA PHE A 139 -13.03 7.72 -3.32
C PHE A 139 -12.81 6.24 -3.70
N PRO A 140 -13.73 5.64 -4.48
CA PRO A 140 -13.56 4.26 -4.91
C PRO A 140 -12.40 4.14 -5.89
N TRP A 141 -11.64 3.04 -5.80
CA TRP A 141 -10.59 2.78 -6.76
C TRP A 141 -10.35 1.29 -6.97
N GLN A 142 -9.79 0.95 -8.12
CA GLN A 142 -9.34 -0.39 -8.43
C GLN A 142 -8.14 -0.38 -9.34
N ILE A 143 -7.29 -1.40 -9.22
CA ILE A 143 -6.14 -1.63 -10.09
C ILE A 143 -6.19 -3.07 -10.57
N THR A 144 -6.13 -3.27 -11.89
CA THR A 144 -6.15 -4.58 -12.54
C THR A 144 -4.76 -4.98 -12.98
N SER A 145 -4.48 -6.29 -12.95
CA SER A 145 -3.17 -6.87 -13.29
C SER A 145 -2.03 -6.14 -12.60
N LEU A 146 -2.15 -5.96 -11.28
CA LEU A 146 -1.10 -5.32 -10.48
C LEU A 146 0.10 -6.25 -10.38
N ASP A 147 1.19 -5.83 -10.99
CA ASP A 147 2.52 -6.40 -10.88
C ASP A 147 3.42 -5.50 -10.06
N GLY A 148 4.43 -6.07 -9.47
CA GLY A 148 5.40 -5.28 -8.73
C GLY A 148 6.56 -6.10 -8.19
N TYR A 149 7.59 -5.40 -7.79
CA TYR A 149 8.75 -5.98 -7.12
C TYR A 149 9.40 -4.93 -6.23
N GLY A 150 10.21 -5.39 -5.32
CA GLY A 150 10.97 -4.50 -4.48
C GLY A 150 11.99 -5.22 -3.61
N ALA A 151 12.78 -4.42 -2.90
CA ALA A 151 13.86 -4.88 -2.07
C ALA A 151 13.96 -4.11 -0.76
N ASN A 152 14.21 -4.84 0.31
CA ASN A 152 14.43 -4.30 1.65
C ASN A 152 13.31 -3.33 2.11
N LEU A 153 12.08 -3.65 1.73
CA LEU A 153 10.91 -2.82 2.01
C LEU A 153 10.50 -3.00 3.47
N GLN A 154 10.74 -2.00 4.29
CA GLN A 154 10.33 -1.98 5.68
C GLN A 154 8.92 -1.40 5.80
N LEU A 155 7.94 -2.24 6.09
CA LEU A 155 6.53 -1.89 6.16
C LEU A 155 6.04 -1.58 7.58
N VAL A 156 6.78 -2.00 8.59
CA VAL A 156 6.45 -1.74 9.99
C VAL A 156 7.71 -1.33 10.73
N LYS A 157 7.61 -0.26 11.51
CA LYS A 157 8.63 0.20 12.44
C LYS A 157 7.95 0.70 13.71
N ASP A 158 8.47 0.28 14.86
CA ASP A 158 7.91 0.63 16.17
C ASP A 158 6.40 0.35 16.25
N ARG A 159 6.00 -0.83 15.71
CA ARG A 159 4.60 -1.31 15.63
C ARG A 159 3.69 -0.47 14.74
N GLN A 160 4.23 0.44 13.94
CA GLN A 160 3.45 1.32 13.08
C GLN A 160 3.67 0.99 11.60
N TRP A 161 2.57 0.90 10.86
CA TRP A 161 2.59 0.75 9.43
C TRP A 161 3.14 1.99 8.72
N GLY A 162 3.81 1.77 7.62
CA GLY A 162 4.34 2.81 6.77
C GLY A 162 5.26 2.24 5.70
N VAL A 163 6.04 3.11 5.07
CA VAL A 163 7.16 2.74 4.20
C VAL A 163 8.41 3.38 4.79
N TRP A 164 9.11 2.64 5.62
CA TRP A 164 10.20 3.14 6.45
C TRP A 164 11.59 2.96 5.84
N GLY A 165 11.68 2.17 4.78
CA GLY A 165 12.93 1.88 4.09
C GLY A 165 12.71 1.03 2.86
N GLY A 166 13.73 0.92 2.02
CA GLY A 166 13.73 0.06 0.85
C GLY A 166 13.19 0.71 -0.42
N SER A 167 12.89 -0.12 -1.41
CA SER A 167 12.39 0.32 -2.70
C SER A 167 11.28 -0.58 -3.21
N ALA A 168 10.38 -0.01 -4.00
CA ALA A 168 9.29 -0.72 -4.66
C ALA A 168 8.98 -0.12 -6.03
N THR A 169 8.63 -0.98 -6.97
CA THR A 169 8.08 -0.62 -8.27
C THR A 169 6.79 -1.39 -8.47
N LEU A 170 5.70 -0.69 -8.78
CA LEU A 170 4.38 -1.25 -9.01
C LEU A 170 3.87 -0.81 -10.38
N ASN A 171 3.21 -1.71 -11.10
CA ASN A 171 2.61 -1.44 -12.40
C ASN A 171 1.25 -2.14 -12.48
N GLY A 172 0.30 -1.51 -13.15
CA GLY A 172 -0.98 -2.10 -13.46
C GLY A 172 -1.26 -2.11 -14.95
N ALA A 173 -2.20 -2.92 -15.41
CA ALA A 173 -2.69 -2.86 -16.78
C ALA A 173 -3.64 -1.67 -16.96
N ALA A 174 -4.57 -1.52 -16.02
CA ALA A 174 -5.53 -0.44 -15.96
C ALA A 174 -5.88 -0.13 -14.51
N ALA A 175 -6.39 1.06 -14.27
CA ALA A 175 -6.93 1.43 -12.97
C ALA A 175 -8.08 2.43 -13.15
N THR A 176 -8.93 2.49 -12.14
CA THR A 176 -9.95 3.53 -11.99
C THR A 176 -9.74 4.19 -10.65
N PHE A 177 -9.55 5.49 -10.62
CA PHE A 177 -9.41 6.27 -9.39
C PHE A 177 -10.53 7.30 -9.33
N ASN A 178 -11.47 7.10 -8.41
CA ASN A 178 -12.65 7.94 -8.24
C ASN A 178 -13.34 8.25 -9.58
N ARG A 179 -13.75 7.21 -10.31
CA ARG A 179 -14.45 7.26 -11.61
C ARG A 179 -13.60 7.77 -12.79
N VAL A 180 -12.30 7.93 -12.62
CA VAL A 180 -11.38 8.29 -13.70
C VAL A 180 -10.61 7.05 -14.12
N ASP A 181 -10.81 6.62 -15.36
CA ASP A 181 -10.10 5.47 -15.93
C ASP A 181 -8.74 5.89 -16.45
N VAL A 182 -7.73 5.13 -16.07
CA VAL A 182 -6.36 5.29 -16.54
C VAL A 182 -5.79 3.96 -17.00
N ARG A 183 -4.83 4.01 -17.89
CA ARG A 183 -4.12 2.84 -18.40
C ARG A 183 -2.67 2.87 -17.94
N ARG A 184 -2.12 1.69 -17.73
CA ARG A 184 -0.72 1.47 -17.37
C ARG A 184 -0.25 2.37 -16.20
N PRO A 185 -0.98 2.38 -15.09
CA PRO A 185 -0.49 3.10 -13.91
C PRO A 185 0.85 2.51 -13.47
N SER A 186 1.76 3.38 -13.10
CA SER A 186 3.11 3.01 -12.65
C SER A 186 3.49 3.81 -11.41
N LEU A 187 4.14 3.17 -10.48
CA LEU A 187 4.69 3.78 -9.28
C LEU A 187 6.09 3.22 -9.02
N ALA A 188 7.04 4.12 -8.79
CA ALA A 188 8.36 3.77 -8.28
C ALA A 188 8.69 4.62 -7.07
N LEU A 189 9.11 3.99 -6.01
CA LEU A 189 9.50 4.68 -4.78
C LEU A 189 10.76 4.09 -4.16
N ASN A 190 11.42 4.91 -3.37
CA ASN A 190 12.41 4.51 -2.39
C ASN A 190 12.19 5.25 -1.08
N ALA A 191 12.58 4.64 0.01
CA ALA A 191 12.40 5.20 1.34
C ALA A 191 13.66 5.04 2.18
N ASN A 192 13.83 5.97 3.11
CA ASN A 192 14.82 5.93 4.17
C ASN A 192 14.21 6.43 5.47
N ALA A 193 15.01 6.57 6.51
CA ALA A 193 14.54 7.00 7.82
C ALA A 193 13.89 8.40 7.84
N ALA A 194 14.21 9.26 6.88
CA ALA A 194 13.73 10.64 6.81
C ALA A 194 12.53 10.81 5.85
N THR A 195 12.54 10.15 4.70
CA THR A 195 11.59 10.41 3.62
C THR A 195 11.24 9.16 2.82
N VAL A 196 10.04 9.21 2.23
CA VAL A 196 9.64 8.36 1.10
C VAL A 196 9.68 9.23 -0.16
N ASN A 197 10.47 8.84 -1.15
CA ASN A 197 10.56 9.51 -2.43
C ASN A 197 9.81 8.70 -3.49
N ILE A 198 8.79 9.27 -4.08
CA ILE A 198 8.09 8.70 -5.23
C ILE A 198 8.66 9.37 -6.47
N SER A 199 9.54 8.64 -7.16
CA SER A 199 10.26 9.14 -8.33
C SER A 199 9.45 9.02 -9.62
N ASP A 200 8.47 8.13 -9.65
CA ASP A 200 7.53 7.94 -10.75
C ASP A 200 6.15 7.64 -10.18
N LEU A 201 5.17 8.39 -10.63
CA LEU A 201 3.76 8.12 -10.47
C LEU A 201 3.09 8.58 -11.76
N SER A 202 2.84 7.66 -12.67
CA SER A 202 2.39 7.96 -14.02
C SER A 202 1.25 7.07 -14.47
N ALA A 203 0.45 7.58 -15.39
CA ALA A 203 -0.62 6.84 -16.05
C ALA A 203 -1.04 7.50 -17.34
N PHE A 204 -1.66 6.75 -18.23
CA PHE A 204 -2.25 7.26 -19.45
C PHE A 204 -3.75 7.45 -19.28
N THR A 205 -4.25 8.59 -19.72
CA THR A 205 -5.68 8.80 -19.95
C THR A 205 -6.05 8.33 -21.36
N GLU A 206 -7.29 8.54 -21.80
CA GLU A 206 -7.71 8.14 -23.14
C GLU A 206 -6.81 8.76 -24.25
N LYS A 207 -6.43 10.03 -24.10
CA LYS A 207 -5.68 10.79 -25.11
C LYS A 207 -4.37 11.38 -24.59
N GLY A 208 -4.11 11.35 -23.32
CA GLY A 208 -2.99 12.04 -22.71
C GLY A 208 -2.24 11.23 -21.69
N ILE A 209 -1.30 11.89 -21.02
CA ILE A 209 -0.46 11.30 -19.99
C ILE A 209 -0.44 12.17 -18.74
N LEU A 210 -0.46 11.52 -17.59
CA LEU A 210 -0.22 12.10 -16.27
C LEU A 210 1.12 11.59 -15.73
N GLU A 211 1.95 12.49 -15.25
CA GLU A 211 3.24 12.20 -14.64
C GLU A 211 3.38 13.01 -13.36
N ALA A 212 3.73 12.36 -12.28
CA ALA A 212 3.95 13.02 -11.01
C ALA A 212 5.17 12.48 -10.28
N THR A 213 5.69 13.31 -9.40
CA THR A 213 6.65 12.94 -8.37
C THR A 213 6.14 13.42 -7.03
N ALA A 214 6.54 12.75 -5.95
CA ALA A 214 6.16 13.16 -4.61
C ALA A 214 7.26 12.86 -3.60
N THR A 215 7.25 13.58 -2.50
CA THR A 215 8.09 13.34 -1.35
C THR A 215 7.23 13.38 -0.11
N VAL A 216 7.36 12.38 0.76
CA VAL A 216 6.63 12.29 2.03
C VAL A 216 7.65 12.19 3.15
N SER A 217 7.62 13.12 4.11
CA SER A 217 8.44 12.98 5.31
C SER A 217 7.87 11.88 6.21
N GLN A 218 8.73 11.25 6.99
CA GLN A 218 8.29 10.28 7.98
C GLN A 218 7.52 10.95 9.13
N LEU A 219 6.98 10.15 10.04
CA LEU A 219 6.28 10.65 11.22
C LEU A 219 7.15 11.69 12.00
N PRO A 220 6.53 12.61 12.73
CA PRO A 220 5.09 12.66 13.05
C PRO A 220 4.22 13.36 12.02
N GLN A 221 4.75 14.21 11.17
CA GLN A 221 3.93 15.15 10.38
C GLN A 221 3.55 14.61 9.01
N ARG A 222 4.35 13.69 8.42
CA ARG A 222 4.17 13.21 7.06
C ARG A 222 3.88 14.33 6.07
N GLN A 223 4.73 15.38 6.12
CA GLN A 223 4.65 16.47 5.17
C GLN A 223 4.88 15.94 3.78
N THR A 224 3.90 16.15 2.92
CA THR A 224 3.88 15.64 1.55
C THR A 224 3.98 16.77 0.57
N THR A 225 4.83 16.63 -0.45
CA THR A 225 4.91 17.54 -1.60
C THR A 225 4.69 16.72 -2.86
N VAL A 226 3.91 17.26 -3.79
CA VAL A 226 3.57 16.61 -5.06
C VAL A 226 3.80 17.59 -6.21
N SER A 227 4.38 17.10 -7.30
CA SER A 227 4.50 17.80 -8.57
C SER A 227 3.85 16.95 -9.65
N LEU A 228 2.80 17.47 -10.28
CA LEU A 228 2.02 16.80 -11.31
C LEU A 228 2.08 17.55 -12.63
N ASN A 229 2.34 16.82 -13.70
CA ASN A 229 2.21 17.30 -15.08
C ASN A 229 1.20 16.43 -15.82
N GLY A 230 0.22 17.05 -16.46
CA GLY A 230 -0.69 16.41 -17.39
C GLY A 230 -0.54 17.01 -18.79
N ARG A 231 -0.53 16.17 -19.79
CA ARG A 231 -0.49 16.59 -21.20
C ARG A 231 -1.60 15.92 -21.97
N GLY A 232 -2.48 16.72 -22.59
CA GLY A 232 -3.62 16.24 -23.35
C GLY A 232 -4.63 15.47 -22.51
N VAL A 233 -4.80 15.83 -21.25
CA VAL A 233 -5.68 15.14 -20.29
C VAL A 233 -7.00 15.89 -20.13
N PRO A 234 -8.11 15.20 -19.83
CA PRO A 234 -9.35 15.85 -19.43
C PRO A 234 -9.14 16.68 -18.17
N LEU A 235 -9.36 18.00 -18.21
CA LEU A 235 -9.08 18.87 -17.06
C LEU A 235 -10.02 18.65 -15.87
N ASN A 236 -11.18 18.06 -16.09
CA ASN A 236 -12.10 17.68 -15.01
C ASN A 236 -11.59 16.54 -14.09
N ILE A 237 -10.52 15.84 -14.47
CA ILE A 237 -9.85 14.85 -13.62
C ILE A 237 -9.46 15.47 -12.27
N LEU A 238 -8.98 16.69 -12.27
CA LEU A 238 -8.55 17.38 -11.06
C LEU A 238 -9.70 17.53 -10.05
N GLN A 239 -10.90 17.81 -10.52
CA GLN A 239 -12.09 17.89 -9.68
C GLN A 239 -12.45 16.52 -9.08
N GLN A 240 -12.36 15.46 -9.86
CA GLN A 240 -12.61 14.11 -9.38
C GLN A 240 -11.60 13.70 -8.28
N TRP A 241 -10.41 14.25 -8.31
CA TRP A 241 -9.34 13.93 -7.35
C TRP A 241 -9.17 14.96 -6.22
N GLY A 242 -10.13 15.88 -6.08
CA GLY A 242 -10.23 16.75 -4.91
C GLY A 242 -9.84 18.21 -5.12
N TRP A 243 -9.39 18.60 -6.30
CA TRP A 243 -9.20 20.01 -6.64
C TRP A 243 -10.55 20.64 -6.98
N PRO A 244 -10.83 21.89 -6.63
CA PRO A 244 -12.04 22.57 -7.06
C PRO A 244 -12.19 22.62 -8.58
N ALA A 245 -13.43 22.68 -9.08
CA ALA A 245 -13.71 22.75 -10.50
C ALA A 245 -12.98 23.95 -11.17
N LEU A 246 -12.33 23.67 -12.31
CA LEU A 246 -11.67 24.71 -13.09
C LEU A 246 -12.70 25.52 -13.88
N PRO A 247 -12.46 26.84 -14.11
CA PRO A 247 -13.33 27.67 -14.93
C PRO A 247 -13.16 27.43 -16.45
N ILE A 248 -12.30 26.50 -16.85
CA ILE A 248 -12.10 26.07 -18.23
C ILE A 248 -12.38 24.57 -18.34
N ALA A 249 -12.84 24.14 -19.51
CA ALA A 249 -13.25 22.76 -19.76
C ALA A 249 -12.48 22.16 -20.94
N GLY A 250 -12.67 20.85 -21.14
CA GLY A 250 -12.06 20.09 -22.22
C GLY A 250 -10.73 19.48 -21.84
N ASP A 251 -10.04 18.96 -22.85
CA ASP A 251 -8.70 18.40 -22.71
C ASP A 251 -7.65 19.50 -22.72
N GLY A 252 -6.55 19.29 -22.05
CA GLY A 252 -5.47 20.25 -22.03
C GLY A 252 -4.23 19.82 -21.26
N ASN A 253 -3.38 20.78 -21.00
CA ASN A 253 -2.17 20.59 -20.22
C ASN A 253 -2.33 21.22 -18.84
N VAL A 254 -1.82 20.56 -17.82
CA VAL A 254 -1.88 21.02 -16.45
C VAL A 254 -0.53 20.83 -15.76
N GLN A 255 -0.16 21.81 -14.96
CA GLN A 255 0.94 21.73 -14.00
C GLN A 255 0.40 22.06 -12.62
N LEU A 256 0.65 21.18 -11.67
CA LEU A 256 0.24 21.34 -10.29
C LEU A 256 1.43 21.04 -9.37
N THR A 257 1.70 21.95 -8.47
CA THR A 257 2.55 21.70 -7.30
C THR A 257 1.71 21.89 -6.04
N ALA A 258 1.73 20.94 -5.15
CA ALA A 258 0.96 21.01 -3.92
C ALA A 258 1.75 20.42 -2.75
N SER A 259 1.45 20.89 -1.57
CA SER A 259 1.96 20.34 -0.31
C SER A 259 0.83 20.18 0.69
N GLY A 260 0.98 19.26 1.61
CA GLY A 260 0.02 19.00 2.67
C GLY A 260 0.59 18.07 3.71
N SER A 261 -0.11 17.91 4.82
CA SER A 261 0.29 17.04 5.92
C SER A 261 -0.66 15.86 6.02
N VAL A 262 -0.16 14.64 5.76
CA VAL A 262 -0.94 13.40 5.83
C VAL A 262 -0.85 12.82 7.23
N GLN A 263 -1.72 13.28 8.13
CA GLN A 263 -1.80 12.81 9.51
C GLN A 263 -3.07 11.97 9.74
N ALA A 264 -2.93 10.92 10.55
CA ALA A 264 -4.05 10.05 10.90
C ALA A 264 -5.17 10.78 11.67
N SER A 265 -4.81 11.79 12.45
CA SER A 265 -5.69 12.47 13.42
C SER A 265 -6.27 13.79 12.93
N ALA A 266 -5.90 14.24 11.73
CA ALA A 266 -6.31 15.54 11.22
C ALA A 266 -6.70 15.46 9.73
N PRO A 267 -7.73 16.24 9.30
CA PRO A 267 -8.10 16.27 7.89
C PRO A 267 -7.00 16.88 7.03
N LEU A 268 -6.75 16.30 5.87
CA LEU A 268 -5.72 16.73 4.93
C LEU A 268 -6.02 18.13 4.35
N LYS A 269 -7.27 18.37 3.95
CA LYS A 269 -7.67 19.54 3.16
C LYS A 269 -7.21 20.89 3.73
N PRO A 270 -7.37 21.19 5.04
CA PRO A 270 -6.93 22.48 5.61
C PRO A 270 -5.42 22.70 5.57
N THR A 271 -4.63 21.65 5.37
CA THR A 271 -3.16 21.71 5.29
C THR A 271 -2.64 21.92 3.89
N VAL A 272 -3.50 21.83 2.86
CA VAL A 272 -3.09 21.83 1.46
C VAL A 272 -2.83 23.24 0.98
N ASN A 273 -1.61 23.44 0.46
CA ASN A 273 -1.20 24.63 -0.28
C ASN A 273 -0.70 24.19 -1.66
N GLY A 274 -0.94 24.98 -2.67
CA GLY A 274 -0.51 24.62 -4.00
C GLY A 274 -0.69 25.71 -5.03
N LYS A 275 -0.13 25.45 -6.22
CA LYS A 275 -0.28 26.29 -7.40
C LYS A 275 -0.63 25.41 -8.59
N LEU A 276 -1.60 25.86 -9.36
CA LEU A 276 -2.06 25.19 -10.56
C LEU A 276 -2.00 26.16 -11.75
N SER A 277 -1.52 25.66 -12.88
CA SER A 277 -1.57 26.30 -14.19
C SER A 277 -2.16 25.30 -15.19
N ALA A 278 -3.16 25.69 -15.93
CA ALA A 278 -3.77 24.85 -16.95
C ALA A 278 -4.10 25.64 -18.20
N VAL A 279 -4.03 24.96 -19.35
CA VAL A 279 -4.42 25.49 -20.67
C VAL A 279 -5.17 24.39 -21.40
N ASN A 280 -6.36 24.71 -21.92
CA ASN A 280 -7.14 23.79 -22.75
C ASN A 280 -6.79 23.89 -24.22
N MET A 281 -7.42 23.05 -25.04
CA MET A 281 -7.21 23.02 -26.50
C MET A 281 -7.64 24.32 -27.20
N ASP A 282 -8.60 25.05 -26.62
CA ASP A 282 -9.05 26.36 -27.09
C ASP A 282 -8.14 27.50 -26.64
N LYS A 283 -6.99 27.20 -26.05
CA LYS A 283 -5.98 28.14 -25.52
C LYS A 283 -6.49 29.04 -24.38
N GLN A 284 -7.60 28.66 -23.76
CA GLN A 284 -8.02 29.29 -22.51
C GLN A 284 -7.07 28.88 -21.39
N GLN A 285 -6.67 29.81 -20.56
CA GLN A 285 -5.70 29.59 -19.48
C GLN A 285 -6.32 29.90 -18.12
N VAL A 286 -5.88 29.17 -17.11
CA VAL A 286 -6.20 29.45 -15.73
C VAL A 286 -4.95 29.27 -14.87
N GLN A 287 -4.81 30.16 -13.90
CA GLN A 287 -3.83 30.03 -12.81
C GLN A 287 -4.58 30.15 -11.48
N GLN A 288 -4.31 29.24 -10.59
CA GLN A 288 -4.93 29.20 -9.28
C GLN A 288 -3.88 28.95 -8.19
N THR A 289 -4.13 29.53 -7.02
CA THR A 289 -3.36 29.27 -5.82
C THR A 289 -4.29 28.72 -4.76
N MET A 290 -3.90 27.63 -4.13
CA MET A 290 -4.61 27.08 -2.96
C MET A 290 -3.83 27.43 -1.71
N THR A 291 -4.52 27.94 -0.71
CA THR A 291 -3.97 28.21 0.63
C THR A 291 -4.94 27.68 1.67
N GLY A 292 -4.46 26.79 2.53
CA GLY A 292 -5.29 26.18 3.56
C GLY A 292 -6.53 25.44 3.00
N GLY A 293 -6.40 24.82 1.83
CA GLY A 293 -7.50 24.11 1.16
C GLY A 293 -8.49 24.99 0.40
N VAL A 294 -8.25 26.29 0.32
CA VAL A 294 -9.12 27.25 -0.39
C VAL A 294 -8.39 27.81 -1.60
N VAL A 295 -9.04 27.72 -2.76
CA VAL A 295 -8.52 28.23 -4.03
C VAL A 295 -8.84 29.69 -4.21
N SER A 296 -7.85 30.48 -4.67
CA SER A 296 -8.00 31.83 -5.19
C SER A 296 -7.51 31.89 -6.64
N THR A 297 -8.21 32.67 -7.46
CA THR A 297 -7.78 32.99 -8.83
C THR A 297 -7.21 34.40 -8.82
N PRO A 298 -6.07 34.70 -9.49
CA PRO A 298 -5.57 36.05 -9.59
C PRO A 298 -6.62 36.96 -10.22
N VAL A 299 -6.91 38.07 -9.57
CA VAL A 299 -7.75 39.11 -10.14
C VAL A 299 -6.87 39.83 -11.16
N ASP A 300 -7.26 39.80 -12.45
CA ASP A 300 -6.62 40.64 -13.47
C ASP A 300 -6.73 42.12 -13.04
N ARG A 301 -5.64 42.66 -12.57
CA ARG A 301 -5.53 44.12 -12.45
C ARG A 301 -5.39 44.67 -13.87
N LYS A 302 -6.50 45.13 -14.43
CA LYS A 302 -6.50 45.97 -15.64
C LYS A 302 -5.78 47.29 -15.37
#